data_2dd0e16f2dc6981cdc36f7ec4624a591
#
_entry.id   2dd0e16f2dc6981cdc36f7ec4624a591
#
_cell.length_a   1.000
_cell.length_b   1.000
_cell.length_c   1.000
_cell.angle_alpha   90.00
_cell.angle_beta   90.00
_cell.angle_gamma   90.00
#
_symmetry.space_group_name_H-M   'P 1'
#
loop_
_entity.id
_entity.type
_entity.pdbx_description
1 polymer ?
#
loop_
_entity_poly.entity_id
_entity_poly.type
_entity_poly.pdbx_seq_one_letter_code
_entity_poly.pdbx_strand_id
1 'polypeptide(L)'
;MENVAVQNVKGQIGFCGIWCGSCAGGNGAIVELARRFEELAGGQRLEKWVPKTFDFQEFMKGLASIKAMSLCPGCRKGGGNPVCKVRICALQKGMNECSSCEALLECRNFEQLERENPKRKQFLLDMKGASKPELIAKWTKEIRKKWPHCLVYCTPNEEQ
;
A
#
# COMPACT_ATOMS: atom_id res chain seq x y z
N MET A 1 15.32 14.42 1.06
CA MET A 1 14.11 14.47 1.90
C MET A 1 13.71 13.05 2.19
N GLU A 2 13.81 12.61 3.44
CA GLU A 2 13.25 11.31 3.85
C GLU A 2 11.74 11.34 3.67
N ASN A 3 11.22 10.36 2.98
CA ASN A 3 9.81 10.29 2.64
C ASN A 3 9.01 9.93 3.91
N VAL A 4 8.51 10.94 4.60
CA VAL A 4 7.68 10.84 5.83
C VAL A 4 6.55 9.83 5.65
N ALA A 5 6.10 9.66 4.41
CA ALA A 5 5.00 8.79 4.04
C ALA A 5 5.22 7.29 4.34
N VAL A 6 6.46 6.78 4.34
CA VAL A 6 6.73 5.35 4.59
C VAL A 6 6.79 5.01 6.08
N GLN A 7 6.88 6.01 6.96
CA GLN A 7 7.15 5.76 8.40
C GLN A 7 5.95 5.22 9.18
N ASN A 8 4.71 5.56 8.80
CA ASN A 8 3.51 5.21 9.57
C ASN A 8 3.34 3.70 9.80
N VAL A 9 3.60 2.88 8.78
CA VAL A 9 3.43 1.42 8.83
C VAL A 9 4.70 0.67 8.42
N LYS A 10 5.85 1.32 8.56
CA LYS A 10 7.15 0.83 8.10
C LYS A 10 7.51 -0.57 8.60
N GLY A 11 7.17 -0.87 9.85
CA GLY A 11 7.51 -2.15 10.48
C GLY A 11 6.43 -3.23 10.30
N GLN A 12 5.34 -2.97 9.56
CA GLN A 12 4.21 -3.88 9.50
C GLN A 12 4.17 -4.70 8.21
N ILE A 13 4.20 -6.02 8.37
CA ILE A 13 3.84 -6.98 7.33
C ILE A 13 2.53 -7.63 7.74
N GLY A 14 1.54 -7.61 6.85
CA GLY A 14 0.23 -8.22 7.08
C GLY A 14 0.29 -9.75 7.13
N PHE A 15 -0.79 -10.38 7.57
CA PHE A 15 -0.90 -11.85 7.62
C PHE A 15 -0.69 -12.50 6.25
N CYS A 16 -1.06 -11.82 5.18
CA CYS A 16 -0.90 -12.25 3.78
C CYS A 16 0.47 -11.94 3.18
N GLY A 17 1.44 -11.47 3.97
CA GLY A 17 2.78 -11.09 3.51
C GLY A 17 2.87 -9.73 2.80
N ILE A 18 1.77 -8.99 2.67
CA ILE A 18 1.83 -7.64 2.14
C ILE A 18 2.50 -6.72 3.16
N TRP A 19 3.56 -6.04 2.74
CA TRP A 19 4.17 -5.01 3.56
C TRP A 19 3.31 -3.74 3.53
N CYS A 20 2.81 -3.32 4.68
CA CYS A 20 1.93 -2.14 4.78
C CYS A 20 2.61 -0.84 4.33
N GLY A 21 3.93 -0.75 4.42
CA GLY A 21 4.71 0.36 3.89
C GLY A 21 4.69 0.49 2.35
N SER A 22 4.30 -0.57 1.62
CA SER A 22 4.09 -0.52 0.17
C SER A 22 2.66 -0.13 -0.22
N CYS A 23 1.75 -0.01 0.74
CA CYS A 23 0.35 0.36 0.47
C CYS A 23 0.20 1.88 0.49
N ALA A 24 -0.33 2.46 -0.59
CA ALA A 24 -0.50 3.92 -0.73
C ALA A 24 -1.39 4.53 0.38
N GLY A 25 -2.39 3.79 0.87
CA GLY A 25 -3.22 4.22 2.00
C GLY A 25 -2.51 4.16 3.36
N GLY A 26 -1.50 3.31 3.50
CA GLY A 26 -0.71 3.17 4.74
C GLY A 26 0.54 4.03 4.77
N ASN A 27 1.23 4.12 3.64
CA ASN A 27 2.49 4.86 3.54
C ASN A 27 2.32 6.37 3.31
N GLY A 28 1.10 6.86 3.17
CA GLY A 28 0.79 8.28 2.99
C GLY A 28 1.02 8.81 1.57
N ALA A 29 1.32 7.95 0.60
CA ALA A 29 1.60 8.37 -0.78
C ALA A 29 0.48 9.23 -1.38
N ILE A 30 -0.78 8.83 -1.16
CA ILE A 30 -1.95 9.56 -1.69
C ILE A 30 -2.02 10.97 -1.08
N VAL A 31 -1.88 11.07 0.23
CA VAL A 31 -1.93 12.35 0.97
C VAL A 31 -0.79 13.27 0.51
N GLU A 32 0.42 12.74 0.40
CA GLU A 32 1.60 13.49 -0.03
C GLU A 32 1.49 13.98 -1.48
N LEU A 33 0.98 13.14 -2.38
CA LEU A 33 0.74 13.55 -3.78
C LEU A 33 -0.32 14.64 -3.87
N ALA A 34 -1.40 14.53 -3.11
CA ALA A 34 -2.43 15.57 -3.06
C ALA A 34 -1.87 16.90 -2.55
N ARG A 35 -1.02 16.87 -1.51
CA ARG A 35 -0.35 18.06 -0.98
C ARG A 35 0.57 18.71 -2.02
N ARG A 36 1.42 17.92 -2.68
CA ARG A 36 2.34 18.43 -3.71
C ARG A 36 1.58 18.96 -4.92
N PHE A 37 0.50 18.29 -5.31
CA PHE A 37 -0.30 18.75 -6.43
C PHE A 37 -0.99 20.09 -6.09
N GLU A 38 -1.52 20.25 -4.89
CA GLU A 38 -2.11 21.52 -4.44
C GLU A 38 -1.09 22.67 -4.48
N GLU A 39 0.14 22.42 -3.97
CA GLU A 39 1.22 23.40 -4.00
C GLU A 39 1.59 23.80 -5.45
N LEU A 40 1.69 22.80 -6.33
CA LEU A 40 1.96 23.04 -7.73
C LEU A 40 0.83 23.81 -8.42
N ALA A 41 -0.42 23.41 -8.18
CA ALA A 41 -1.61 24.03 -8.76
C ALA A 41 -1.72 25.52 -8.35
N GLY A 42 -1.47 25.82 -7.08
CA GLY A 42 -1.45 27.19 -6.58
C GLY A 42 -0.27 28.00 -7.13
N GLY A 43 0.93 27.44 -7.06
CA GLY A 43 2.16 28.12 -7.51
C GLY A 43 2.16 28.45 -9.01
N GLN A 44 1.59 27.57 -9.83
CA GLN A 44 1.48 27.76 -11.28
C GLN A 44 0.18 28.47 -11.71
N ARG A 45 -0.67 28.85 -10.76
CA ARG A 45 -1.99 29.44 -11.04
C ARG A 45 -2.83 28.60 -12.01
N LEU A 46 -2.91 27.28 -11.76
CA LEU A 46 -3.57 26.31 -12.62
C LEU A 46 -5.00 26.70 -12.97
N GLU A 47 -5.71 27.43 -12.09
CA GLU A 47 -7.04 28.00 -12.32
C GLU A 47 -7.15 28.77 -13.67
N LYS A 48 -6.05 29.41 -14.10
CA LYS A 48 -6.03 30.20 -15.34
C LYS A 48 -5.80 29.36 -16.60
N TRP A 49 -5.42 28.10 -16.44
CA TRP A 49 -5.00 27.21 -17.54
C TRP A 49 -6.03 26.13 -17.85
N VAL A 50 -6.86 25.79 -16.85
CA VAL A 50 -7.87 24.75 -17.02
C VAL A 50 -9.01 25.22 -17.92
N PRO A 51 -9.68 24.29 -18.64
CA PRO A 51 -10.86 24.59 -19.43
C PRO A 51 -11.96 25.22 -18.57
N LYS A 52 -12.79 26.10 -19.14
CA LYS A 52 -13.92 26.74 -18.43
C LYS A 52 -14.96 25.73 -17.89
N THR A 53 -14.99 24.52 -18.45
CA THR A 53 -15.85 23.42 -17.98
C THR A 53 -15.31 22.71 -16.76
N PHE A 54 -14.06 23.00 -16.33
CA PHE A 54 -13.44 22.40 -15.17
C PHE A 54 -13.75 23.25 -13.92
N ASP A 55 -14.41 22.64 -12.95
CA ASP A 55 -14.65 23.30 -11.66
C ASP A 55 -13.40 23.21 -10.78
N PHE A 56 -12.58 24.25 -10.86
CA PHE A 56 -11.34 24.33 -10.10
C PHE A 56 -11.58 24.38 -8.59
N GLN A 57 -12.67 25.01 -8.14
CA GLN A 57 -12.98 25.13 -6.73
C GLN A 57 -13.37 23.77 -6.13
N GLU A 58 -14.22 23.01 -6.82
CA GLU A 58 -14.58 21.66 -6.38
C GLU A 58 -13.37 20.72 -6.41
N PHE A 59 -12.50 20.84 -7.42
CA PHE A 59 -11.26 20.10 -7.46
C PHE A 59 -10.35 20.40 -6.25
N MET A 60 -10.17 21.66 -5.87
CA MET A 60 -9.36 22.04 -4.71
C MET A 60 -9.97 21.54 -3.39
N LYS A 61 -11.30 21.55 -3.25
CA LYS A 61 -12.00 20.93 -2.11
C LYS A 61 -11.74 19.43 -2.04
N GLY A 62 -11.76 18.75 -3.20
CA GLY A 62 -11.41 17.33 -3.29
C GLY A 62 -9.99 17.05 -2.82
N LEU A 63 -9.00 17.84 -3.25
CA LEU A 63 -7.61 17.72 -2.78
C LEU A 63 -7.50 17.97 -1.27
N ALA A 64 -8.18 18.97 -0.74
CA ALA A 64 -8.20 19.26 0.69
C ALA A 64 -8.76 18.05 1.49
N SER A 65 -9.82 17.43 0.99
CA SER A 65 -10.43 16.25 1.59
C SER A 65 -9.46 15.06 1.60
N ILE A 66 -8.73 14.83 0.50
CA ILE A 66 -7.70 13.77 0.41
C ILE A 66 -6.55 14.04 1.38
N LYS A 67 -6.09 15.29 1.50
CA LYS A 67 -5.04 15.68 2.46
C LYS A 67 -5.45 15.43 3.91
N ALA A 68 -6.73 15.60 4.23
CA ALA A 68 -7.28 15.37 5.56
C ALA A 68 -7.53 13.88 5.88
N MET A 69 -7.32 12.96 4.93
CA MET A 69 -7.52 11.53 5.17
C MET A 69 -6.57 11.00 6.23
N SER A 70 -7.10 10.23 7.17
CA SER A 70 -6.30 9.49 8.13
C SER A 70 -5.52 8.38 7.43
N LEU A 71 -4.24 8.22 7.79
CA LEU A 71 -3.43 7.12 7.30
C LEU A 71 -3.91 5.79 7.87
N CYS A 72 -3.92 4.76 7.04
CA CYS A 72 -4.25 3.42 7.49
C CYS A 72 -3.27 2.95 8.59
N PRO A 73 -3.75 2.51 9.76
CA PRO A 73 -2.87 2.06 10.84
C PRO A 73 -2.18 0.73 10.57
N GLY A 74 -2.48 0.09 9.46
CA GLY A 74 -1.95 -1.20 9.06
C GLY A 74 -2.85 -2.38 9.45
N CYS A 75 -2.71 -3.48 8.71
CA CYS A 75 -3.55 -4.67 8.81
C CYS A 75 -3.60 -5.25 10.23
N ARG A 76 -2.48 -5.24 10.96
CA ARG A 76 -2.38 -5.79 12.33
C ARG A 76 -3.03 -4.91 13.39
N LYS A 77 -3.29 -3.64 13.08
CA LYS A 77 -3.95 -2.67 13.95
C LYS A 77 -5.38 -2.34 13.50
N GLY A 78 -6.02 -3.27 12.79
CA GLY A 78 -7.41 -3.13 12.34
C GLY A 78 -7.60 -2.33 11.05
N GLY A 79 -6.52 -1.85 10.44
CA GLY A 79 -6.60 -1.14 9.16
C GLY A 79 -6.85 -2.05 7.94
N GLY A 80 -6.94 -1.45 6.76
CA GLY A 80 -7.24 -2.14 5.53
C GLY A 80 -8.68 -2.62 5.42
N ASN A 81 -8.92 -3.66 4.62
CA ASN A 81 -10.27 -4.21 4.44
C ASN A 81 -10.80 -4.84 5.74
N PRO A 82 -11.91 -4.34 6.32
CA PRO A 82 -12.45 -4.88 7.57
C PRO A 82 -12.93 -6.33 7.45
N VAL A 83 -13.36 -6.75 6.26
CA VAL A 83 -13.85 -8.11 5.97
C VAL A 83 -12.80 -9.00 5.31
N CYS A 84 -11.52 -8.71 5.50
CA CYS A 84 -10.42 -9.48 4.93
C CYS A 84 -10.44 -10.93 5.44
N LYS A 85 -10.82 -11.88 4.57
CA LYS A 85 -10.92 -13.31 4.90
C LYS A 85 -9.58 -13.90 5.38
N VAL A 86 -8.45 -13.45 4.80
CA VAL A 86 -7.11 -13.89 5.22
C VAL A 86 -6.82 -13.48 6.65
N ARG A 87 -7.09 -12.21 7.02
CA ARG A 87 -6.89 -11.71 8.38
C ARG A 87 -7.79 -12.42 9.38
N ILE A 88 -9.08 -12.54 9.06
CA ILE A 88 -10.07 -13.20 9.93
C ILE A 88 -9.63 -14.64 10.21
N CYS A 89 -9.30 -15.40 9.18
CA CYS A 89 -8.84 -16.78 9.31
C CYS A 89 -7.54 -16.89 10.13
N ALA A 90 -6.56 -16.02 9.89
CA ALA A 90 -5.30 -16.03 10.63
C ALA A 90 -5.52 -15.74 12.12
N LEU A 91 -6.36 -14.77 12.45
CA LEU A 91 -6.72 -14.45 13.84
C LEU A 91 -7.45 -15.59 14.54
N GLN A 92 -8.43 -16.21 13.85
CA GLN A 92 -9.16 -17.37 14.39
C GLN A 92 -8.24 -18.56 14.67
N LYS A 93 -7.20 -18.75 13.86
CA LYS A 93 -6.21 -19.82 14.04
C LYS A 93 -5.04 -19.44 14.97
N GLY A 94 -5.04 -18.25 15.55
CA GLY A 94 -3.93 -17.76 16.37
C GLY A 94 -2.61 -17.62 15.62
N MET A 95 -2.65 -17.43 14.29
CA MET A 95 -1.46 -17.39 13.44
C MET A 95 -0.94 -15.97 13.28
N ASN A 96 0.37 -15.81 13.40
CA ASN A 96 1.03 -14.53 13.16
C ASN A 96 1.23 -14.23 11.66
N GLU A 97 1.34 -15.25 10.83
CA GLU A 97 1.56 -15.11 9.40
C GLU A 97 1.07 -16.37 8.65
N CYS A 98 0.53 -16.17 7.46
CA CYS A 98 0.00 -17.29 6.68
C CYS A 98 1.09 -18.18 6.05
N SER A 99 2.35 -17.72 6.01
CA SER A 99 3.51 -18.53 5.58
C SER A 99 3.72 -19.78 6.44
N SER A 100 3.23 -19.76 7.69
CA SER A 100 3.29 -20.91 8.61
C SER A 100 2.09 -21.85 8.50
N CYS A 101 1.10 -21.54 7.63
CA CYS A 101 -0.09 -22.37 7.46
C CYS A 101 0.19 -23.56 6.55
N GLU A 102 -0.02 -24.77 7.04
CA GLU A 102 0.16 -26.00 6.25
C GLU A 102 -0.75 -26.06 5.01
N ALA A 103 -1.96 -25.51 5.12
CA ALA A 103 -2.92 -25.44 4.02
C ALA A 103 -2.79 -24.17 3.15
N LEU A 104 -1.63 -23.49 3.16
CA LEU A 104 -1.46 -22.22 2.44
C LEU A 104 -1.71 -22.36 0.94
N LEU A 105 -1.15 -23.39 0.31
CA LEU A 105 -1.24 -23.59 -1.15
C LEU A 105 -2.69 -23.81 -1.61
N GLU A 106 -3.50 -24.46 -0.79
CA GLU A 106 -4.92 -24.77 -1.09
C GLU A 106 -5.89 -23.69 -0.56
N CYS A 107 -5.35 -22.62 0.06
CA CYS A 107 -6.15 -21.64 0.77
C CYS A 107 -6.97 -20.76 -0.18
N ARG A 108 -8.32 -20.94 -0.15
CA ARG A 108 -9.26 -20.14 -0.95
C ARG A 108 -9.39 -18.69 -0.50
N ASN A 109 -9.00 -18.36 0.73
CA ASN A 109 -9.03 -16.96 1.21
C ASN A 109 -8.06 -16.05 0.46
N PHE A 110 -7.11 -16.61 -0.31
CA PHE A 110 -6.16 -15.88 -1.13
C PHE A 110 -6.66 -15.60 -2.56
N GLU A 111 -7.80 -16.12 -2.99
CA GLU A 111 -8.29 -16.00 -4.38
C GLU A 111 -8.27 -14.55 -4.89
N GLN A 112 -8.73 -13.60 -4.09
CA GLN A 112 -8.71 -12.18 -4.49
C GLN A 112 -7.28 -11.67 -4.67
N LEU A 113 -6.38 -11.99 -3.75
CA LEU A 113 -4.98 -11.55 -3.83
C LEU A 113 -4.23 -12.23 -4.97
N GLU A 114 -4.61 -13.45 -5.33
CA GLU A 114 -4.02 -14.19 -6.45
C GLU A 114 -4.49 -13.69 -7.81
N ARG A 115 -5.70 -13.11 -7.91
CA ARG A 115 -6.14 -12.40 -9.13
C ARG A 115 -5.23 -11.21 -9.45
N GLU A 116 -4.77 -10.51 -8.42
CA GLU A 116 -3.86 -9.37 -8.55
C GLU A 116 -2.40 -9.83 -8.71
N ASN A 117 -2.02 -10.91 -8.07
CA ASN A 117 -0.68 -11.52 -8.14
C ASN A 117 -0.76 -13.03 -7.98
N PRO A 118 -0.74 -13.80 -9.08
CA PRO A 118 -0.84 -15.27 -9.06
C PRO A 118 0.28 -15.97 -8.25
N LYS A 119 1.45 -15.33 -8.12
CA LYS A 119 2.57 -15.88 -7.34
C LYS A 119 2.51 -15.55 -5.85
N ARG A 120 1.37 -15.05 -5.35
CA ARG A 120 1.25 -14.54 -3.98
C ARG A 120 1.57 -15.57 -2.90
N LYS A 121 1.03 -16.78 -3.02
CA LYS A 121 1.29 -17.85 -2.06
C LYS A 121 2.74 -18.30 -2.09
N GLN A 122 3.32 -18.43 -3.29
CA GLN A 122 4.74 -18.76 -3.44
C GLN A 122 5.62 -17.70 -2.80
N PHE A 123 5.34 -16.42 -3.06
CA PHE A 123 6.05 -15.31 -2.42
C PHE A 123 6.02 -15.39 -0.88
N LEU A 124 4.88 -15.80 -0.30
CA LEU A 124 4.77 -16.02 1.15
C LEU A 124 5.67 -17.16 1.64
N LEU A 125 5.73 -18.26 0.89
CA LEU A 125 6.60 -19.38 1.24
C LEU A 125 8.08 -18.97 1.16
N ASP A 126 8.44 -18.21 0.14
CA ASP A 126 9.82 -17.71 -0.05
C ASP A 126 10.24 -16.74 1.08
N MET A 127 9.26 -16.08 1.72
CA MET A 127 9.50 -15.22 2.88
C MET A 127 9.62 -16.00 4.20
N LYS A 128 9.25 -17.27 4.23
CA LYS A 128 9.28 -18.08 5.46
C LYS A 128 10.71 -18.17 6.00
N GLY A 129 10.87 -17.73 7.25
CA GLY A 129 12.19 -17.71 7.90
C GLY A 129 13.10 -16.54 7.51
N ALA A 130 12.69 -15.67 6.57
CA ALA A 130 13.49 -14.51 6.22
C ALA A 130 13.42 -13.43 7.34
N SER A 131 14.50 -12.68 7.49
CA SER A 131 14.58 -11.56 8.42
C SER A 131 13.63 -10.43 7.98
N LYS A 132 12.59 -10.14 8.77
CA LYS A 132 11.64 -9.07 8.47
C LYS A 132 12.31 -7.70 8.30
N PRO A 133 13.27 -7.29 9.15
CA PRO A 133 13.99 -6.03 8.98
C PRO A 133 14.74 -5.96 7.64
N GLU A 134 15.37 -7.04 7.20
CA GLU A 134 16.10 -7.09 5.93
C GLU A 134 15.15 -6.99 4.74
N LEU A 135 14.04 -7.73 4.77
CA LEU A 135 12.99 -7.63 3.76
C LEU A 135 12.46 -6.19 3.64
N ILE A 136 12.14 -5.55 4.75
CA ILE A 136 11.63 -4.18 4.79
C ILE A 136 12.69 -3.20 4.27
N ALA A 137 13.95 -3.37 4.62
CA ALA A 137 15.04 -2.54 4.12
C ALA A 137 15.19 -2.66 2.59
N LYS A 138 15.15 -3.88 2.06
CA LYS A 138 15.15 -4.15 0.63
C LYS A 138 13.96 -3.48 -0.06
N TRP A 139 12.75 -3.73 0.41
CA TRP A 139 11.52 -3.16 -0.18
C TRP A 139 11.47 -1.64 -0.08
N THR A 140 12.01 -1.05 0.99
CA THR A 140 12.10 0.40 1.13
C THR A 140 12.98 1.01 0.04
N LYS A 141 14.11 0.36 -0.29
CA LYS A 141 14.98 0.79 -1.40
C LYS A 141 14.25 0.70 -2.75
N GLU A 142 13.52 -0.39 -2.98
CA GLU A 142 12.79 -0.59 -4.23
C GLU A 142 11.62 0.39 -4.40
N ILE A 143 10.85 0.63 -3.34
CA ILE A 143 9.72 1.57 -3.41
C ILE A 143 10.20 3.01 -3.66
N ARG A 144 11.37 3.38 -3.13
CA ARG A 144 11.96 4.71 -3.37
C ARG A 144 12.34 4.92 -4.84
N LYS A 145 12.73 3.87 -5.55
CA LYS A 145 13.02 3.93 -6.99
C LYS A 145 11.76 4.06 -7.83
N LYS A 146 10.66 3.48 -7.36
CA LYS A 146 9.38 3.37 -8.10
C LYS A 146 8.32 4.34 -7.58
N TRP A 147 8.66 5.28 -6.69
CA TRP A 147 7.72 6.28 -6.22
C TRP A 147 7.04 7.01 -7.40
N PRO A 148 5.70 7.18 -7.38
CA PRO A 148 4.74 6.90 -6.30
C PRO A 148 4.10 5.51 -6.31
N HIS A 149 4.57 4.57 -7.07
CA HIS A 149 3.99 3.24 -7.20
C HIS A 149 4.26 2.36 -5.97
N CYS A 150 3.33 1.48 -5.64
CA CYS A 150 3.44 0.53 -4.55
C CYS A 150 3.95 -0.82 -5.07
N LEU A 151 5.02 -1.37 -4.48
CA LEU A 151 5.65 -2.63 -4.91
C LEU A 151 4.68 -3.82 -4.99
N VAL A 152 3.71 -3.88 -4.09
CA VAL A 152 2.82 -5.05 -3.95
C VAL A 152 1.81 -5.16 -5.08
N TYR A 153 1.41 -4.02 -5.65
CA TYR A 153 0.41 -3.93 -6.71
C TYR A 153 1.01 -3.70 -8.10
N CYS A 154 2.31 -3.39 -8.14
CA CYS A 154 3.03 -3.34 -9.40
C CYS A 154 3.53 -4.76 -9.70
N THR A 155 2.91 -5.45 -10.62
CA THR A 155 3.62 -6.50 -11.35
C THR A 155 4.92 -5.89 -11.86
N PRO A 156 6.08 -6.54 -11.69
CA PRO A 156 7.25 -6.13 -12.45
C PRO A 156 6.80 -6.14 -13.92
N ASN A 157 6.69 -4.98 -14.54
CA ASN A 157 6.65 -4.96 -15.99
C ASN A 157 7.91 -5.70 -16.42
N GLU A 158 7.71 -6.82 -17.05
CA GLU A 158 8.72 -7.45 -17.85
C GLU A 158 9.33 -6.34 -18.68
N GLU A 159 10.64 -6.24 -18.61
CA GLU A 159 11.46 -5.21 -19.21
C GLU A 159 10.96 -4.85 -20.62
N GLN A 160 10.55 -3.60 -20.82
CA GLN A 160 10.55 -2.97 -22.11
C GLN A 160 11.88 -2.24 -22.32
#